data_c96625cdda4939ae8daa1bf4cdc0b897
#
_entry.id   c96625cdda4939ae8daa1bf4cdc0b897
#
_cell.length_a   1.000
_cell.length_b   1.000
_cell.length_c   1.000
_cell.angle_alpha   90.00
_cell.angle_beta   90.00
_cell.angle_gamma   90.00
#
_symmetry.space_group_name_H-M   'P 1'
#
loop_
_entity.id
_entity.type
_entity.pdbx_description
1 polymer ?
#
loop_
_entity_poly.entity_id
_entity_poly.type
_entity_poly.pdbx_seq_one_letter_code
_entity_poly.pdbx_strand_id
1 'polypeptide(L)'
;LLREAGNYASIRDYEKARAAGEPLAPMPSLFIVVDEFSEMLSAKPEFIDLFVAIGRLGRSLGLHLLLASQRLEEGRLRGLESHLSYRVGLRTFSAGESRAVLGVPDAYELPAVPAWATSSRTSRRC
;
A
#
# COMPACT_ATOMS: atom_id res chain seq x y z
N LEU A 1 14.23 3.83 17.24
CA LEU A 1 15.28 3.41 16.30
C LEU A 1 15.94 4.62 15.60
N LEU A 2 15.29 5.32 14.65
CA LEU A 2 15.90 6.46 13.94
C LEU A 2 16.37 7.59 14.87
N ARG A 3 15.60 7.90 15.90
CA ARG A 3 15.98 8.90 16.92
C ARG A 3 17.13 8.44 17.81
N GLU A 4 17.14 7.18 18.19
CA GLU A 4 18.19 6.58 19.02
C GLU A 4 19.51 6.44 18.27
N ALA A 5 19.46 6.18 16.97
CA ALA A 5 20.63 6.01 16.11
C ALA A 5 21.34 7.33 15.72
N GLY A 6 20.83 8.51 16.12
CA GLY A 6 21.43 9.80 15.79
C GLY A 6 20.40 10.88 15.40
N ASN A 7 19.14 10.70 15.82
CA ASN A 7 18.04 11.64 15.58
C ASN A 7 17.74 11.92 14.09
N TYR A 8 17.87 10.90 13.25
CA TYR A 8 17.55 11.01 11.82
C TYR A 8 16.05 11.24 11.59
N ALA A 9 15.72 12.19 10.73
CA ALA A 9 14.35 12.52 10.39
C ALA A 9 13.69 11.48 9.47
N SER A 10 14.49 10.78 8.65
CA SER A 10 14.01 9.77 7.71
C SER A 10 15.01 8.64 7.55
N ILE A 11 14.53 7.49 7.04
CA ILE A 11 15.39 6.37 6.68
C ILE A 11 16.37 6.76 5.56
N ARG A 12 15.97 7.67 4.69
CA ARG A 12 16.82 8.17 3.60
C ARG A 12 18.03 8.95 4.13
N ASP A 13 17.83 9.76 5.16
CA ASP A 13 18.92 10.52 5.78
C ASP A 13 19.85 9.58 6.53
N TYR A 14 19.30 8.58 7.21
CA TYR A 14 20.06 7.51 7.86
C TYR A 14 20.94 6.74 6.86
N GLU A 15 20.38 6.30 5.75
CA GLU A 15 21.11 5.56 4.72
C GLU A 15 22.18 6.42 4.02
N LYS A 16 21.94 7.72 3.86
CA LYS A 16 22.96 8.66 3.35
C LYS A 16 24.13 8.80 4.32
N ALA A 17 23.86 8.95 5.62
CA ALA A 17 24.90 9.04 6.63
C ALA A 17 25.72 7.74 6.68
N ARG A 18 25.06 6.59 6.63
CA ARG A 18 25.71 5.28 6.57
C ARG A 18 26.59 5.13 5.32
N ALA A 19 26.11 5.55 4.16
CA ALA A 19 26.88 5.53 2.92
C ALA A 19 28.09 6.51 2.95
N ALA A 20 28.02 7.56 3.74
CA ALA A 20 29.11 8.51 3.97
C ALA A 20 30.17 8.00 4.96
N GLY A 21 30.02 6.80 5.52
CA GLY A 21 30.98 6.15 6.41
C GLY A 21 30.66 6.26 7.90
N GLU A 22 29.49 6.74 8.27
CA GLU A 22 29.03 6.69 9.66
C GLU A 22 28.90 5.22 10.13
N PRO A 23 29.29 4.89 11.36
CA PRO A 23 29.26 3.52 11.90
C PRO A 23 27.82 3.08 12.25
N LEU A 24 26.95 3.06 11.25
CA LEU A 24 25.53 2.74 11.37
C LEU A 24 25.24 1.34 10.84
N ALA A 25 24.48 0.55 11.59
CA ALA A 25 24.00 -0.76 11.14
C ALA A 25 22.98 -0.61 10.01
N PRO A 26 22.85 -1.60 9.10
CA PRO A 26 21.77 -1.62 8.12
C PRO A 26 20.40 -1.52 8.80
N MET A 27 19.54 -0.60 8.36
CA MET A 27 18.20 -0.49 8.90
C MET A 27 17.20 -1.22 7.98
N PRO A 28 16.54 -2.27 8.46
CA PRO A 28 15.59 -3.01 7.65
C PRO A 28 14.32 -2.19 7.42
N SER A 29 13.73 -2.31 6.24
CA SER A 29 12.38 -1.85 5.98
C SER A 29 11.37 -2.84 6.55
N LEU A 30 10.27 -2.32 7.11
CA LEU A 30 9.16 -3.15 7.58
C LEU A 30 8.07 -3.18 6.52
N PHE A 31 7.69 -4.38 6.11
CA PHE A 31 6.60 -4.61 5.18
C PHE A 31 5.41 -5.24 5.92
N ILE A 32 4.31 -4.51 5.97
CA ILE A 32 3.09 -4.92 6.68
C ILE A 32 2.09 -5.38 5.62
N VAL A 33 1.66 -6.63 5.71
CA VAL A 33 0.63 -7.21 4.84
C VAL A 33 -0.63 -7.42 5.65
N VAL A 34 -1.74 -6.86 5.19
CA VAL A 34 -3.06 -7.04 5.77
C VAL A 34 -3.95 -7.67 4.72
N ASP A 35 -4.25 -8.95 4.91
CA ASP A 35 -5.21 -9.66 4.09
C ASP A 35 -6.63 -9.40 4.60
N GLU A 36 -7.58 -9.32 3.69
CA GLU A 36 -9.00 -9.05 3.93
C GLU A 36 -9.24 -7.82 4.84
N PHE A 37 -8.52 -6.72 4.55
CA PHE A 37 -8.56 -5.51 5.37
C PHE A 37 -9.96 -4.88 5.46
N SER A 38 -10.84 -5.13 4.50
CA SER A 38 -12.24 -4.65 4.50
C SER A 38 -13.04 -5.25 5.66
N GLU A 39 -12.80 -6.52 5.99
CA GLU A 39 -13.42 -7.18 7.15
C GLU A 39 -12.91 -6.56 8.46
N MET A 40 -11.62 -6.28 8.53
CA MET A 40 -11.05 -5.61 9.69
C MET A 40 -11.61 -4.21 9.90
N LEU A 41 -11.81 -3.42 8.83
CA LEU A 41 -12.43 -2.11 8.89
C LEU A 41 -13.93 -2.19 9.24
N SER A 42 -14.60 -3.28 8.88
CA SER A 42 -15.99 -3.51 9.28
C SER A 42 -16.11 -3.78 10.78
N ALA A 43 -15.18 -4.55 11.33
CA ALA A 43 -15.15 -4.87 12.76
C ALA A 43 -14.66 -3.69 13.62
N LYS A 44 -13.68 -2.92 13.11
CA LYS A 44 -13.04 -1.80 13.81
C LYS A 44 -12.74 -0.66 12.83
N PRO A 45 -13.71 0.24 12.58
CA PRO A 45 -13.55 1.35 11.63
C PRO A 45 -12.40 2.29 11.96
N GLU A 46 -12.00 2.40 13.23
CA GLU A 46 -10.89 3.24 13.68
C GLU A 46 -9.53 2.86 13.11
N PHE A 47 -9.36 1.63 12.61
CA PHE A 47 -8.12 1.22 11.94
C PHE A 47 -7.82 2.00 10.66
N ILE A 48 -8.84 2.65 10.05
CA ILE A 48 -8.61 3.50 8.88
C ILE A 48 -7.64 4.63 9.17
N ASP A 49 -7.75 5.25 10.34
CA ASP A 49 -6.87 6.35 10.76
C ASP A 49 -5.42 5.89 10.94
N LEU A 50 -5.24 4.65 11.44
CA LEU A 50 -3.93 4.03 11.55
C LEU A 50 -3.31 3.79 10.17
N PHE A 51 -4.08 3.26 9.22
CA PHE A 51 -3.59 3.04 7.85
C PHE A 51 -3.26 4.35 7.13
N VAL A 52 -4.07 5.38 7.32
CA VAL A 52 -3.80 6.72 6.80
C VAL A 52 -2.49 7.28 7.39
N ALA A 53 -2.28 7.13 8.70
CA ALA A 53 -1.05 7.55 9.35
C ALA A 53 0.18 6.80 8.82
N ILE A 54 0.08 5.48 8.64
CA ILE A 54 1.15 4.66 8.03
C ILE A 54 1.37 5.09 6.57
N GLY A 55 0.32 5.29 5.79
CA GLY A 55 0.42 5.73 4.40
C GLY A 55 1.13 7.08 4.27
N ARG A 56 0.84 8.01 5.17
CA ARG A 56 1.43 9.35 5.19
C ARG A 56 2.90 9.36 5.62
N LEU A 57 3.24 8.63 6.66
CA LEU A 57 4.56 8.70 7.30
C LEU A 57 5.46 7.51 6.96
N GLY A 58 4.88 6.40 6.56
CA GLY A 58 5.58 5.12 6.42
C GLY A 58 6.76 5.20 5.47
N ARG A 59 6.61 5.87 4.34
CA ARG A 59 7.68 6.01 3.34
C ARG A 59 8.96 6.63 3.92
N SER A 60 8.83 7.64 4.77
CA SER A 60 9.98 8.28 5.40
C SER A 60 10.60 7.44 6.51
N LEU A 61 9.86 6.48 7.05
CA LEU A 61 10.28 5.61 8.14
C LEU A 61 10.67 4.19 7.68
N GLY A 62 10.63 3.93 6.37
CA GLY A 62 10.87 2.60 5.83
C GLY A 62 9.77 1.59 6.11
N LEU A 63 8.53 2.06 6.30
CA LEU A 63 7.35 1.23 6.47
C LEU A 63 6.60 1.15 5.14
N HIS A 64 6.25 -0.06 4.74
CA HIS A 64 5.46 -0.32 3.54
C HIS A 64 4.21 -1.10 3.93
N LEU A 65 3.08 -0.75 3.31
CA LEU A 65 1.78 -1.35 3.60
C LEU A 65 1.22 -1.96 2.33
N LEU A 66 0.84 -3.24 2.40
CA LEU A 66 0.06 -3.93 1.39
C LEU A 66 -1.30 -4.30 1.99
N LEU A 67 -2.34 -3.78 1.40
CA LEU A 67 -3.72 -4.08 1.78
C LEU A 67 -4.35 -4.94 0.69
N ALA A 68 -4.85 -6.10 1.05
CA ALA A 68 -5.57 -6.99 0.16
C ALA A 68 -7.01 -7.16 0.62
N SER A 69 -7.94 -7.27 -0.31
CA SER A 69 -9.34 -7.57 -0.04
C SER A 69 -10.00 -8.20 -1.26
N GLN A 70 -10.96 -9.08 -1.05
CA GLN A 70 -11.76 -9.67 -2.10
C GLN A 70 -12.89 -8.73 -2.55
N ARG A 71 -13.38 -7.90 -1.64
CA ARG A 71 -14.45 -6.93 -1.92
C ARG A 71 -14.07 -5.58 -1.35
N LEU A 72 -14.24 -4.55 -2.15
CA LEU A 72 -14.03 -3.18 -1.74
C LEU A 72 -15.31 -2.39 -1.96
N GLU A 73 -15.95 -1.97 -0.87
CA GLU A 73 -17.11 -1.10 -0.94
C GLU A 73 -16.65 0.34 -1.23
N GLU A 74 -17.36 0.97 -2.16
CA GLU A 74 -17.09 2.35 -2.54
C GLU A 74 -17.21 3.29 -1.32
N GLY A 75 -16.23 4.17 -1.14
CA GLY A 75 -16.18 5.14 -0.05
C GLY A 75 -15.60 4.65 1.27
N ARG A 76 -15.29 3.36 1.45
CA ARG A 76 -14.63 2.87 2.67
C ARG A 76 -13.17 3.26 2.79
N LEU A 77 -12.54 3.63 1.67
CA LEU A 77 -11.13 4.04 1.63
C LEU A 77 -10.90 5.54 1.83
N ARG A 78 -11.91 6.28 2.29
CA ARG A 78 -11.81 7.75 2.44
C ARG A 78 -10.56 8.16 3.20
N GLY A 79 -9.74 9.01 2.56
CA GLY A 79 -8.49 9.50 3.10
C GLY A 79 -7.29 8.57 2.89
N LEU A 80 -7.48 7.26 2.72
CA LEU A 80 -6.41 6.33 2.45
C LEU A 80 -6.01 6.32 0.96
N GLU A 81 -6.96 6.56 0.07
CA GLU A 81 -6.77 6.52 -1.39
C GLU A 81 -5.62 7.39 -1.88
N SER A 82 -5.46 8.58 -1.31
CA SER A 82 -4.40 9.52 -1.66
C SER A 82 -3.01 9.06 -1.24
N HIS A 83 -2.91 8.09 -0.33
CA HIS A 83 -1.66 7.56 0.20
C HIS A 83 -1.28 6.20 -0.43
N LEU A 84 -2.16 5.61 -1.22
CA LEU A 84 -1.90 4.37 -1.96
C LEU A 84 -1.24 4.67 -3.29
N SER A 85 0.07 4.45 -3.37
CA SER A 85 0.87 4.71 -4.58
C SER A 85 0.64 3.69 -5.70
N TYR A 86 0.30 2.46 -5.33
CA TYR A 86 0.06 1.37 -6.27
C TYR A 86 -1.29 0.73 -5.98
N ARG A 87 -2.03 0.44 -7.04
CA ARG A 87 -3.31 -0.25 -6.97
C ARG A 87 -3.30 -1.40 -7.95
N VAL A 88 -3.62 -2.58 -7.46
CA VAL A 88 -3.69 -3.79 -8.27
C VAL A 88 -5.12 -4.31 -8.21
N GLY A 89 -5.79 -4.34 -9.35
CA GLY A 89 -7.10 -4.93 -9.50
C GLY A 89 -6.99 -6.22 -10.29
N LEU A 90 -7.42 -7.33 -9.71
CA LEU A 90 -7.74 -8.54 -10.44
C LEU A 90 -9.15 -8.39 -11.02
N ARG A 91 -9.63 -9.38 -11.78
CA ARG A 91 -10.98 -9.34 -12.33
C ARG A 91 -12.01 -9.13 -11.23
N THR A 92 -12.85 -8.11 -11.40
CA THR A 92 -13.95 -7.77 -10.49
C THR A 92 -15.28 -8.30 -11.03
N PHE A 93 -16.29 -8.40 -10.17
CA PHE A 93 -17.63 -8.83 -10.55
C PHE A 93 -18.48 -7.72 -11.14
N SER A 94 -18.07 -6.47 -10.94
CA SER A 94 -18.77 -5.29 -11.48
C SER A 94 -17.82 -4.17 -11.87
N ALA A 95 -18.27 -3.29 -12.75
CA ALA A 95 -17.54 -2.08 -13.11
C ALA A 95 -17.41 -1.11 -11.92
N GLY A 96 -18.37 -1.13 -10.97
CA GLY A 96 -18.32 -0.34 -9.73
C GLY A 96 -17.16 -0.76 -8.83
N GLU A 97 -16.98 -2.07 -8.62
CA GLU A 97 -15.85 -2.60 -7.85
C GLU A 97 -14.51 -2.25 -8.51
N SER A 98 -14.43 -2.35 -9.84
CA SER A 98 -13.22 -1.95 -10.57
C SER A 98 -12.89 -0.46 -10.35
N ARG A 99 -13.89 0.41 -10.42
CA ARG A 99 -13.69 1.85 -10.16
C ARG A 99 -13.28 2.13 -8.73
N ALA A 100 -13.82 1.39 -7.76
CA ALA A 100 -13.42 1.54 -6.35
C ALA A 100 -11.93 1.24 -6.13
N VAL A 101 -11.37 0.28 -6.85
CA VAL A 101 -9.96 -0.10 -6.74
C VAL A 101 -9.07 0.75 -7.65
N LEU A 102 -9.38 0.80 -8.94
CA LEU A 102 -8.51 1.36 -9.99
C LEU A 102 -8.89 2.77 -10.42
N GLY A 103 -10.10 3.23 -10.11
CA GLY A 103 -10.67 4.46 -10.66
C GLY A 103 -11.27 4.30 -12.07
N VAL A 104 -11.10 3.14 -12.71
CA VAL A 104 -11.54 2.79 -14.07
C VAL A 104 -12.21 1.42 -14.10
N PRO A 105 -13.05 1.10 -15.11
CA PRO A 105 -13.78 -0.17 -15.17
C PRO A 105 -12.95 -1.36 -15.68
N ASP A 106 -11.69 -1.16 -16.00
CA ASP A 106 -10.83 -2.09 -16.75
C ASP A 106 -10.69 -3.47 -16.08
N ALA A 107 -10.71 -3.54 -14.75
CA ALA A 107 -10.63 -4.82 -14.04
C ALA A 107 -11.87 -5.70 -14.24
N TYR A 108 -13.03 -5.11 -14.52
CA TYR A 108 -14.24 -5.85 -14.86
C TYR A 108 -14.16 -6.49 -16.27
N GLU A 109 -13.42 -5.86 -17.17
CA GLU A 109 -13.24 -6.32 -18.55
C GLU A 109 -12.14 -7.39 -18.69
N LEU A 110 -11.41 -7.69 -17.62
CA LEU A 110 -10.40 -8.75 -17.64
C LEU A 110 -11.02 -10.12 -17.91
N PRO A 111 -10.35 -10.98 -18.69
CA PRO A 111 -10.83 -12.33 -18.97
C PRO A 111 -10.87 -13.18 -17.69
N ALA A 112 -11.77 -14.15 -17.65
CA ALA A 112 -11.91 -15.10 -16.54
C ALA A 112 -10.81 -16.19 -16.60
N VAL A 113 -9.56 -15.76 -16.48
CA VAL A 113 -8.38 -16.63 -16.48
C VAL A 113 -7.59 -16.43 -15.20
N PRO A 114 -6.81 -17.42 -14.75
CA PRO A 114 -5.95 -17.26 -13.58
C PRO A 114 -5.02 -16.05 -13.70
N ALA A 115 -4.73 -15.39 -12.58
CA ALA A 115 -3.93 -14.16 -12.54
C ALA A 115 -2.54 -14.30 -13.20
N TRP A 116 -1.91 -15.49 -13.13
CA TRP A 116 -0.63 -15.75 -13.78
C TRP A 116 -0.68 -15.71 -15.31
N ALA A 117 -1.84 -15.96 -15.92
CA ALA A 117 -2.02 -15.89 -17.37
C ALA A 117 -2.17 -14.44 -17.87
N THR A 118 -2.49 -13.49 -16.98
CA THR A 118 -2.75 -12.09 -17.32
C THR A 118 -1.54 -11.18 -17.05
N SER A 119 -0.49 -11.69 -16.41
CA SER A 119 0.65 -10.92 -15.87
C SER A 119 1.52 -10.22 -16.93
N SER A 120 1.26 -10.39 -18.22
CA SER A 120 2.10 -9.81 -19.27
C SER A 120 1.71 -8.40 -19.71
N ARG A 121 0.65 -7.75 -19.17
CA ARG A 121 0.15 -6.51 -19.77
C ARG A 121 -0.48 -5.44 -18.87
N THR A 122 -0.36 -5.48 -17.58
CA THR A 122 -0.91 -4.37 -16.77
C THR A 122 0.17 -3.61 -16.02
N SER A 123 1.19 -3.18 -16.76
CA SER A 123 2.02 -2.03 -16.42
C SER A 123 1.54 -0.86 -17.29
N ARG A 124 0.45 -0.23 -16.93
CA ARG A 124 0.08 1.08 -17.46
C ARG A 124 -0.54 1.94 -16.37
N ARG A 125 0.23 2.83 -16.03
CA ARG A 125 0.25 4.27 -15.79
C ARG A 125 -0.43 4.71 -14.49
N CYS A 126 0.42 5.18 -13.64
CA CYS A 126 0.12 6.35 -12.82
C CYS A 126 -0.17 7.54 -13.72
#